data_7df3e7848d832d2c1b9698b425394371
#
_entry.id   7df3e7848d832d2c1b9698b425394371
#
_cell.length_a   1.000
_cell.length_b   1.000
_cell.length_c   1.000
_cell.angle_alpha   90.00
_cell.angle_beta   90.00
_cell.angle_gamma   90.00
#
_symmetry.space_group_name_H-M   'P 1'
#
loop_
_entity.id
_entity.type
_entity.pdbx_description
1 polymer ?
#
loop_
_entity_poly.entity_id
_entity_poly.type
_entity_poly.pdbx_seq_one_letter_code
_entity_poly.pdbx_strand_id
1 'polypeptide(L)'
;PSLGVLMTSALAAADEIIIPLQCEWFGLEGLSKIVHVIELIRESGSNVQLEGILMTMFDGRTNLSRDVVAEVEKYFPEQLYRAIIPRTIRLGEAPSHGKTIFEHDARGTGARAYEGFTDEFLARKAIEPVGLQ
;
A
#
# COMPACT_ATOMS: atom_id res chain seq x y z
N PRO A 1 -4.25 -0.15 -14.27
CA PRO A 1 -4.83 1.09 -13.81
C PRO A 1 -4.50 2.25 -14.71
N SER A 2 -5.46 3.11 -14.87
CA SER A 2 -5.32 4.29 -15.70
C SER A 2 -4.74 5.45 -14.90
N LEU A 3 -3.75 6.14 -15.44
CA LEU A 3 -3.21 7.37 -14.88
C LEU A 3 -3.98 8.57 -15.42
N GLY A 4 -5.31 8.49 -15.39
CA GLY A 4 -6.19 9.51 -15.95
C GLY A 4 -6.38 10.72 -15.03
N VAL A 5 -7.24 11.63 -15.48
CA VAL A 5 -7.53 12.89 -14.78
C VAL A 5 -8.04 12.69 -13.37
N LEU A 6 -8.87 11.66 -13.14
CA LEU A 6 -9.40 11.39 -11.79
C LEU A 6 -8.29 11.03 -10.82
N MET A 7 -7.36 10.19 -11.24
CA MET A 7 -6.22 9.80 -10.41
C MET A 7 -5.32 11.00 -10.13
N THR A 8 -4.98 11.76 -11.17
CA THR A 8 -4.13 12.94 -11.03
C THR A 8 -4.77 13.97 -10.08
N SER A 9 -6.08 14.17 -10.20
CA SER A 9 -6.82 15.09 -9.33
C SER A 9 -6.82 14.61 -7.88
N ALA A 10 -7.02 13.29 -7.66
CA ALA A 10 -6.99 12.71 -6.32
C ALA A 10 -5.61 12.87 -5.68
N LEU A 11 -4.55 12.60 -6.43
CA LEU A 11 -3.18 12.77 -5.94
C LEU A 11 -2.86 14.22 -5.60
N ALA A 12 -3.33 15.15 -6.44
CA ALA A 12 -3.11 16.58 -6.20
C ALA A 12 -3.85 17.08 -4.95
N ALA A 13 -5.00 16.49 -4.64
CA ALA A 13 -5.81 16.87 -3.49
C ALA A 13 -5.38 16.19 -2.18
N ALA A 14 -4.65 15.09 -2.27
CA ALA A 14 -4.26 14.31 -1.11
C ALA A 14 -3.09 14.95 -0.36
N ASP A 15 -3.04 14.71 0.94
CA ASP A 15 -1.88 15.07 1.76
C ASP A 15 -0.84 13.97 1.76
N GLU A 16 -1.30 12.72 1.80
CA GLU A 16 -0.46 11.53 1.83
C GLU A 16 -1.05 10.45 0.95
N ILE A 17 -0.18 9.56 0.47
CA ILE A 17 -0.55 8.48 -0.42
C ILE A 17 -0.05 7.16 0.15
N ILE A 18 -0.92 6.16 0.19
CA ILE A 18 -0.56 4.78 0.45
C ILE A 18 -0.78 4.01 -0.85
N ILE A 19 0.22 3.26 -1.27
CA ILE A 19 0.14 2.46 -2.49
C ILE A 19 0.06 0.98 -2.12
N PRO A 20 -1.09 0.32 -2.27
CA PRO A 20 -1.13 -1.13 -2.22
C PRO A 20 -0.56 -1.69 -3.52
N LEU A 21 0.39 -2.60 -3.39
CA LEU A 21 1.15 -3.11 -4.54
C LEU A 21 1.14 -4.64 -4.54
N GLN A 22 0.68 -5.22 -5.63
CA GLN A 22 0.71 -6.67 -5.79
C GLN A 22 2.14 -7.18 -5.97
N CYS A 23 2.44 -8.35 -5.42
CA CYS A 23 3.76 -8.98 -5.50
C CYS A 23 4.02 -9.63 -6.87
N GLU A 24 4.05 -8.81 -7.92
CA GLU A 24 4.34 -9.24 -9.29
C GLU A 24 5.11 -8.14 -10.04
N TRP A 25 5.79 -8.50 -11.12
CA TRP A 25 6.63 -7.55 -11.86
C TRP A 25 5.85 -6.39 -12.47
N PHE A 26 4.62 -6.61 -12.90
CA PHE A 26 3.76 -5.53 -13.39
C PHE A 26 3.46 -4.50 -12.28
N GLY A 27 3.43 -4.96 -11.03
CA GLY A 27 3.30 -4.05 -9.89
C GLY A 27 4.46 -3.06 -9.82
N LEU A 28 5.69 -3.51 -10.03
CA LEU A 28 6.86 -2.66 -10.03
C LEU A 28 6.81 -1.60 -11.13
N GLU A 29 6.36 -1.98 -12.31
CA GLU A 29 6.19 -1.04 -13.42
C GLU A 29 5.15 0.03 -13.07
N GLY A 30 4.02 -0.40 -12.50
CA GLY A 30 2.98 0.51 -12.05
C GLY A 30 3.47 1.46 -10.95
N LEU A 31 4.25 0.96 -10.01
CA LEU A 31 4.84 1.75 -8.94
C LEU A 31 5.73 2.86 -9.51
N SER A 32 6.59 2.52 -10.45
CA SER A 32 7.47 3.50 -11.10
C SER A 32 6.68 4.64 -11.74
N LYS A 33 5.60 4.31 -12.43
CA LYS A 33 4.73 5.31 -13.08
C LYS A 33 4.05 6.21 -12.04
N ILE A 34 3.53 5.64 -10.96
CA ILE A 34 2.86 6.42 -9.92
C ILE A 34 3.83 7.35 -9.22
N VAL A 35 5.03 6.88 -8.90
CA VAL A 35 6.07 7.70 -8.27
C VAL A 35 6.44 8.89 -9.17
N HIS A 36 6.55 8.64 -10.47
CA HIS A 36 6.83 9.72 -11.43
C HIS A 36 5.71 10.78 -11.43
N VAL A 37 4.45 10.35 -11.39
CA VAL A 37 3.31 11.28 -11.33
C VAL A 37 3.34 12.09 -10.03
N ILE A 38 3.66 11.46 -8.91
CA ILE A 38 3.80 12.15 -7.63
C ILE A 38 4.86 13.25 -7.71
N GLU A 39 6.00 12.94 -8.30
CA GLU A 39 7.08 13.92 -8.50
C GLU A 39 6.62 15.12 -9.32
N LEU A 40 5.90 14.88 -10.42
CA LEU A 40 5.37 15.95 -11.27
C LEU A 40 4.37 16.82 -10.52
N ILE A 41 3.51 16.23 -9.71
CA ILE A 41 2.51 16.96 -8.92
C ILE A 41 3.21 17.81 -7.86
N ARG A 42 4.24 17.29 -7.23
CA ARG A 42 5.04 18.04 -6.24
C ARG A 42 5.77 19.21 -6.89
N GLU A 43 6.29 19.04 -8.08
CA GLU A 43 6.93 20.13 -8.85
C GLU A 43 5.95 21.25 -9.16
N SER A 44 4.66 20.94 -9.30
CA SER A 44 3.63 21.95 -9.54
C SER A 44 3.12 22.64 -8.28
N GLY A 45 3.71 22.36 -7.12
CA GLY A 45 3.42 23.05 -5.87
C GLY A 45 2.68 22.26 -4.80
N SER A 46 2.33 21.01 -5.07
CA SER A 46 1.70 20.14 -4.06
C SER A 46 2.70 19.68 -3.02
N ASN A 47 2.24 19.51 -1.78
CA ASN A 47 3.04 18.97 -0.68
C ASN A 47 2.75 17.50 -0.42
N VAL A 48 2.12 16.82 -1.38
CA VAL A 48 1.76 15.40 -1.22
C VAL A 48 2.99 14.55 -0.93
N GLN A 49 2.85 13.61 0.02
CA GLN A 49 3.93 12.72 0.44
C GLN A 49 3.54 11.27 0.18
N LEU A 50 4.51 10.46 -0.21
CA LEU A 50 4.33 9.01 -0.23
C LEU A 50 4.49 8.49 1.20
N GLU A 51 3.36 8.19 1.84
CA GLU A 51 3.35 7.70 3.22
C GLU A 51 3.88 6.27 3.30
N GLY A 52 3.43 5.42 2.39
CA GLY A 52 3.88 4.05 2.43
C GLY A 52 3.45 3.19 1.25
N ILE A 53 4.10 2.05 1.16
CA ILE A 53 3.80 1.01 0.17
C ILE A 53 3.44 -0.25 0.94
N LEU A 54 2.26 -0.80 0.68
CA LEU A 54 1.78 -2.02 1.30
C LEU A 54 1.81 -3.15 0.27
N MET A 55 2.68 -4.13 0.49
CA MET A 55 2.73 -5.30 -0.40
C MET A 55 1.52 -6.18 -0.16
N THR A 56 0.86 -6.56 -1.24
CA THR A 56 -0.35 -7.39 -1.20
C THR A 56 -0.20 -8.62 -2.09
N MET A 57 -1.11 -9.57 -1.92
CA MET A 57 -1.13 -10.82 -2.70
C MET A 57 0.20 -11.57 -2.64
N PHE A 58 0.84 -11.53 -1.48
CA PHE A 58 2.11 -12.23 -1.25
C PHE A 58 1.88 -13.73 -1.18
N ASP A 59 2.62 -14.48 -1.97
CA ASP A 59 2.63 -15.94 -1.92
C ASP A 59 4.02 -16.41 -1.53
N GLY A 60 4.19 -16.78 -0.27
CA GLY A 60 5.48 -17.22 0.28
C GLY A 60 6.05 -18.48 -0.34
N ARG A 61 5.25 -19.22 -1.11
CA ARG A 61 5.70 -20.40 -1.83
C ARG A 61 6.48 -20.04 -3.09
N THR A 62 6.43 -18.80 -3.54
CA THR A 62 7.07 -18.37 -4.77
C THR A 62 8.28 -17.50 -4.49
N ASN A 63 9.32 -17.66 -5.30
CA ASN A 63 10.47 -16.76 -5.28
C ASN A 63 10.08 -15.39 -5.81
N LEU A 64 9.14 -15.34 -6.75
CA LEU A 64 8.67 -14.09 -7.35
C LEU A 64 8.19 -13.10 -6.29
N SER A 65 7.32 -13.52 -5.39
CA SER A 65 6.83 -12.62 -4.34
C SER A 65 7.97 -12.06 -3.49
N ARG A 66 8.90 -12.92 -3.08
CA ARG A 66 10.04 -12.47 -2.29
C ARG A 66 10.96 -11.53 -3.06
N ASP A 67 11.17 -11.81 -4.33
CA ASP A 67 12.03 -10.98 -5.18
C ASP A 67 11.43 -9.59 -5.40
N VAL A 68 10.12 -9.52 -5.61
CA VAL A 68 9.43 -8.24 -5.76
C VAL A 68 9.50 -7.41 -4.48
N VAL A 69 9.27 -8.03 -3.33
CA VAL A 69 9.39 -7.34 -2.03
C VAL A 69 10.81 -6.81 -1.83
N ALA A 70 11.81 -7.64 -2.12
CA ALA A 70 13.22 -7.23 -1.99
C ALA A 70 13.55 -6.05 -2.90
N GLU A 71 13.02 -6.01 -4.10
CA GLU A 71 13.24 -4.92 -5.04
C GLU A 71 12.61 -3.62 -4.54
N VAL A 72 11.39 -3.69 -4.03
CA VAL A 72 10.73 -2.51 -3.44
C VAL A 72 11.49 -2.02 -2.21
N GLU A 73 11.92 -2.92 -1.35
CA GLU A 73 12.69 -2.57 -0.16
C GLU A 73 14.00 -1.86 -0.51
N LYS A 74 14.64 -2.26 -1.59
CA LYS A 74 15.89 -1.67 -2.05
C LYS A 74 15.73 -0.18 -2.40
N TYR A 75 14.61 0.18 -3.05
CA TYR A 75 14.39 1.55 -3.50
C TYR A 75 13.54 2.40 -2.55
N PHE A 76 12.73 1.77 -1.71
CA PHE A 76 11.82 2.46 -0.80
C PHE A 76 11.90 1.88 0.61
N PRO A 77 13.10 1.84 1.22
CA PRO A 77 13.28 1.18 2.53
C PRO A 77 12.48 1.84 3.65
N GLU A 78 12.22 3.14 3.57
CA GLU A 78 11.50 3.86 4.62
C GLU A 78 9.99 3.83 4.41
N GLN A 79 9.54 3.77 3.15
CA GLN A 79 8.13 3.79 2.82
C GLN A 79 7.49 2.41 2.87
N LEU A 80 8.26 1.36 2.63
CA LEU A 80 7.72 0.00 2.63
C LEU A 80 7.26 -0.40 4.04
N TYR A 81 5.97 -0.75 4.16
CA TYR A 81 5.46 -1.31 5.41
C TYR A 81 6.04 -2.69 5.65
N ARG A 82 6.27 -3.03 6.91
CA ARG A 82 6.69 -4.38 7.31
C ARG A 82 5.54 -5.37 7.18
N ALA A 83 4.32 -4.90 7.42
CA ALA A 83 3.14 -5.70 7.21
C ALA A 83 3.02 -6.08 5.73
N ILE A 84 2.70 -7.34 5.47
CA ILE A 84 2.53 -7.88 4.12
C ILE A 84 1.20 -8.61 4.10
N ILE A 85 0.37 -8.28 3.11
CA ILE A 85 -0.93 -8.91 2.97
C ILE A 85 -0.77 -10.17 2.11
N PRO A 86 -1.09 -11.35 2.65
CA PRO A 86 -0.96 -12.60 1.91
C PRO A 86 -2.07 -12.77 0.88
N ARG A 87 -1.79 -13.57 -0.13
CA ARG A 87 -2.80 -13.99 -1.09
C ARG A 87 -3.71 -15.01 -0.41
N THR A 88 -4.98 -14.66 -0.22
CA THR A 88 -5.97 -15.58 0.36
C THR A 88 -7.28 -15.51 -0.42
N ILE A 89 -7.95 -16.65 -0.50
CA ILE A 89 -9.27 -16.74 -1.13
C ILE A 89 -10.28 -15.91 -0.33
N ARG A 90 -10.14 -15.87 0.99
CA ARG A 90 -11.06 -15.16 1.89
C ARG A 90 -11.11 -13.66 1.61
N LEU A 91 -9.96 -13.05 1.29
CA LEU A 91 -9.91 -11.65 0.91
C LEU A 91 -10.65 -11.39 -0.39
N GLY A 92 -10.58 -12.31 -1.34
CA GLY A 92 -11.31 -12.23 -2.60
C GLY A 92 -12.81 -12.45 -2.43
N GLU A 93 -13.20 -13.30 -1.49
CA GLU A 93 -14.61 -13.63 -1.22
C GLU A 93 -15.37 -12.52 -0.50
N ALA A 94 -14.74 -11.84 0.44
CA ALA A 94 -15.40 -10.87 1.30
C ALA A 94 -16.25 -9.83 0.55
N PRO A 95 -15.74 -9.17 -0.49
CA PRO A 95 -16.55 -8.20 -1.24
C PRO A 95 -17.78 -8.80 -1.88
N SER A 96 -17.74 -10.07 -2.32
CA SER A 96 -18.90 -10.73 -2.93
C SER A 96 -20.02 -10.98 -1.93
N HIS A 97 -19.71 -10.96 -0.63
CA HIS A 97 -20.70 -11.05 0.44
C HIS A 97 -21.05 -9.68 1.03
N GLY A 98 -20.53 -8.60 0.46
CA GLY A 98 -20.76 -7.27 0.96
C GLY A 98 -20.16 -7.05 2.35
N LYS A 99 -19.06 -7.76 2.66
CA LYS A 99 -18.43 -7.73 3.99
C LYS A 99 -16.99 -7.28 3.91
N THR A 100 -16.50 -6.72 5.00
CA THR A 100 -15.06 -6.54 5.20
C THR A 100 -14.44 -7.88 5.54
N ILE A 101 -13.13 -7.99 5.45
CA ILE A 101 -12.43 -9.22 5.86
C ILE A 101 -12.62 -9.48 7.36
N PHE A 102 -12.75 -8.43 8.15
CA PHE A 102 -12.98 -8.55 9.61
C PHE A 102 -14.33 -9.15 9.95
N GLU A 103 -15.32 -8.93 9.09
CA GLU A 103 -16.64 -9.51 9.23
C GLU A 103 -16.70 -10.93 8.64
N HIS A 104 -16.02 -11.13 7.52
CA HIS A 104 -16.08 -12.38 6.77
C HIS A 104 -15.23 -13.50 7.40
N ASP A 105 -14.04 -13.16 7.86
CA ASP A 105 -13.07 -14.12 8.38
C ASP A 105 -12.14 -13.44 9.41
N ALA A 106 -12.73 -13.05 10.54
CA ALA A 106 -12.04 -12.25 11.56
C ALA A 106 -10.76 -12.88 12.11
N ARG A 107 -10.67 -14.21 12.10
CA ARG A 107 -9.52 -14.95 12.64
C ARG A 107 -8.54 -15.40 11.58
N GLY A 108 -8.82 -15.11 10.32
CA GLY A 108 -8.01 -15.52 9.19
C GLY A 108 -6.72 -14.72 9.04
N THR A 109 -5.83 -15.23 8.21
CA THR A 109 -4.54 -14.59 7.95
C THR A 109 -4.70 -13.22 7.29
N GLY A 110 -5.71 -13.05 6.44
CA GLY A 110 -5.98 -11.77 5.78
C GLY A 110 -6.38 -10.69 6.77
N ALA A 111 -7.30 -11.00 7.67
CA ALA A 111 -7.74 -10.05 8.70
C ALA A 111 -6.60 -9.67 9.63
N ARG A 112 -5.81 -10.65 10.06
CA ARG A 112 -4.66 -10.40 10.93
C ARG A 112 -3.60 -9.54 10.25
N ALA A 113 -3.38 -9.77 8.96
CA ALA A 113 -2.40 -8.98 8.21
C ALA A 113 -2.84 -7.52 8.09
N TYR A 114 -4.11 -7.25 7.81
CA TYR A 114 -4.63 -5.88 7.77
C TYR A 114 -4.64 -5.24 9.14
N GLU A 115 -4.91 -5.99 10.19
CA GLU A 115 -4.81 -5.49 11.55
C GLU A 115 -3.38 -5.07 11.87
N GLY A 116 -2.39 -5.91 11.52
CA GLY A 116 -0.98 -5.59 11.68
C GLY A 116 -0.57 -4.36 10.89
N PHE A 117 -1.06 -4.22 9.67
CA PHE A 117 -0.83 -3.02 8.87
C PHE A 117 -1.41 -1.78 9.55
N THR A 118 -2.63 -1.88 10.06
CA THR A 118 -3.27 -0.76 10.76
C THR A 118 -2.47 -0.33 11.97
N ASP A 119 -2.00 -1.28 12.77
CA ASP A 119 -1.17 -0.98 13.94
C ASP A 119 0.12 -0.29 13.54
N GLU A 120 0.76 -0.76 12.48
CA GLU A 120 1.99 -0.16 11.96
C GLU A 120 1.75 1.26 11.45
N PHE A 121 0.67 1.47 10.71
CA PHE A 121 0.28 2.79 10.21
C PHE A 121 0.07 3.76 11.37
N LEU A 122 -0.70 3.36 12.36
CA LEU A 122 -0.97 4.21 13.53
C LEU A 122 0.31 4.49 14.33
N ALA A 123 1.21 3.52 14.45
CA ALA A 123 2.49 3.71 15.11
C ALA A 123 3.36 4.74 14.39
N ARG A 124 3.38 4.71 13.07
CA ARG A 124 4.10 5.73 12.27
C ARG A 124 3.54 7.12 12.53
N LYS A 125 2.22 7.25 12.61
CA LYS A 125 1.56 8.54 12.87
C LYS A 125 1.80 9.03 14.29
N ALA A 126 1.89 8.14 15.26
CA ALA A 126 2.16 8.49 16.65
C ALA A 126 3.57 9.04 16.87
N ILE A 127 4.52 8.67 16.00
CA ILE A 127 5.91 9.14 16.07
C ILE A 127 6.06 10.55 15.51
N GLU A 128 5.13 10.99 14.68
CA GLU A 128 5.17 12.35 14.15
C GLU A 128 5.07 13.35 15.30
N PRO A 129 5.91 14.40 15.29
CA PRO A 129 5.85 15.38 16.35
C PRO A 129 4.47 16.02 16.36
N VAL A 130 3.76 15.74 17.43
CA VAL A 130 2.46 16.30 17.67
C VAL A 130 2.66 17.71 18.20
N GLY A 131 3.25 18.57 17.38
CA GLY A 131 3.36 19.97 17.72
C GLY A 131 2.01 20.65 17.82
N LEU A 132 1.02 19.86 18.01
CA LEU A 132 -0.38 20.25 17.98
C LEU A 132 -0.99 20.43 19.35
N GLN A 133 -0.22 20.29 20.36
CA GLN A 133 -0.77 20.38 21.71
C GLN A 133 -0.66 21.72 22.33
#